data_a5fb76ce89bea324bf42fa82c823f69c
#
_entry.id   a5fb76ce89bea324bf42fa82c823f69c
#
_cell.length_a   1.000
_cell.length_b   1.000
_cell.length_c   1.000
_cell.angle_alpha   90.00
_cell.angle_beta   90.00
_cell.angle_gamma   90.00
#
_symmetry.space_group_name_H-M   'P 1'
#
loop_
_entity.id
_entity.type
_entity.pdbx_description
1 polymer ?
#
loop_
_entity_poly.entity_id
_entity_poly.type
_entity_poly.pdbx_seq_one_letter_code
_entity_poly.pdbx_strand_id
1 'polypeptide(L)' 'MAQKPLFIRAEWDEEALVWVATSDDVPGLATEENNMERLIEKLKILIPELLEANGIVQEYEIPI' A
#
# COMPACT_ATOMS: atom_id res chain seq x y z
N MET A 1 -10.76 1.31 21.12
CA MET A 1 -10.17 0.10 20.55
C MET A 1 -8.88 0.44 19.81
N ALA A 2 -7.93 -0.48 19.89
CA ALA A 2 -6.66 -0.27 19.19
C ALA A 2 -6.85 -0.36 17.69
N GLN A 3 -6.15 0.49 16.96
CA GLN A 3 -6.14 0.43 15.52
C GLN A 3 -5.30 -0.76 15.07
N LYS A 4 -5.73 -1.40 14.01
CA LYS A 4 -4.97 -2.47 13.41
C LYS A 4 -3.99 -1.87 12.39
N PRO A 5 -2.67 -2.10 12.54
CA PRO A 5 -1.73 -1.59 11.57
C PRO A 5 -1.87 -2.33 10.25
N LEU A 6 -1.68 -1.59 9.16
CA LEU A 6 -1.68 -2.16 7.81
C LEU A 6 -0.25 -2.28 7.33
N PHE A 7 0.19 -3.50 7.08
CA PHE A 7 1.55 -3.76 6.63
C PHE A 7 1.63 -3.80 5.12
N ILE A 8 2.52 -3.00 4.58
CA ILE A 8 2.74 -2.91 3.14
C ILE A 8 4.11 -3.48 2.84
N ARG A 9 4.17 -4.43 1.93
CA ARG A 9 5.44 -5.00 1.49
C ARG A 9 5.92 -4.27 0.24
N ALA A 10 7.15 -3.79 0.27
CA ALA A 10 7.78 -3.17 -0.88
C ALA A 10 9.03 -3.97 -1.23
N GLU A 11 9.11 -4.44 -2.47
CA GLU A 11 10.24 -5.22 -2.95
C GLU A 11 10.79 -4.61 -4.24
N TRP A 12 12.10 -4.63 -4.37
CA TRP A 12 12.75 -4.16 -5.59
C TRP A 12 12.78 -5.27 -6.63
N ASP A 13 12.32 -4.94 -7.84
CA ASP A 13 12.35 -5.84 -8.99
C ASP A 13 13.45 -5.40 -9.93
N GLU A 14 14.54 -6.16 -9.97
CA GLU A 14 15.71 -5.83 -10.79
C GLU A 14 15.45 -5.95 -12.29
N GLU A 15 14.52 -6.78 -12.71
CA GLU A 15 14.21 -6.92 -14.12
C GLU A 15 13.43 -5.72 -14.64
N ALA A 16 12.42 -5.30 -13.90
CA ALA A 16 11.60 -4.17 -14.28
C ALA A 16 12.15 -2.83 -13.80
N LEU A 17 13.12 -2.86 -12.89
CA LEU A 17 13.73 -1.68 -12.28
C LEU A 17 12.69 -0.80 -11.58
N VAL A 18 11.83 -1.45 -10.81
CA VAL A 18 10.79 -0.79 -10.05
C VAL A 18 10.66 -1.37 -8.65
N TRP A 19 10.06 -0.58 -7.75
CA TRP A 19 9.61 -1.05 -6.46
C TRP A 19 8.18 -1.54 -6.61
N VAL A 20 7.92 -2.75 -6.16
CA VAL A 20 6.57 -3.35 -6.21
C VAL A 20 6.01 -3.37 -4.80
N ALA A 21 4.82 -2.83 -4.64
CA ALA A 21 4.13 -2.80 -3.35
C ALA A 21 2.90 -3.70 -3.37
N THR A 22 2.80 -4.56 -2.38
CA THR A 22 1.65 -5.44 -2.18
C THR A 22 1.29 -5.47 -0.69
N SER A 23 0.08 -5.93 -0.38
CA SER A 23 -0.33 -6.06 1.01
C SER A 23 -1.43 -7.10 1.16
N ASP A 24 -1.33 -7.90 2.20
CA ASP A 24 -2.42 -8.82 2.57
C ASP A 24 -3.50 -8.09 3.36
N ASP A 25 -3.16 -6.94 3.94
CA ASP A 25 -4.09 -6.16 4.76
C ASP A 25 -4.96 -5.22 3.93
N VAL A 26 -4.53 -4.91 2.71
CA VAL A 26 -5.27 -4.03 1.80
C VAL A 26 -5.63 -4.83 0.56
N PRO A 27 -6.85 -5.37 0.50
CA PRO A 27 -7.26 -6.20 -0.64
C PRO A 27 -7.12 -5.46 -1.97
N GLY A 28 -6.52 -6.12 -2.93
CA GLY A 28 -6.35 -5.56 -4.26
C GLY A 28 -5.15 -4.63 -4.43
N LEU A 29 -4.36 -4.42 -3.39
CA LEU A 29 -3.20 -3.56 -3.53
C LEU A 29 -2.10 -4.27 -4.30
N ALA A 30 -1.78 -3.73 -5.48
CA ALA A 30 -0.66 -4.16 -6.29
C ALA A 30 -0.26 -2.98 -7.16
N THR A 31 0.86 -2.35 -6.87
CA THR A 31 1.31 -1.19 -7.63
C THR A 31 2.83 -1.18 -7.69
N GLU A 32 3.36 -0.40 -8.60
CA GLU A 32 4.80 -0.30 -8.78
C GLU A 32 5.22 1.10 -9.19
N GLU A 33 6.42 1.49 -8.78
CA GLU A 33 7.03 2.75 -9.17
C GLU A 33 8.54 2.59 -9.20
N ASN A 34 9.20 3.37 -10.03
CA ASN A 34 10.65 3.29 -10.14
C ASN A 34 11.39 4.04 -9.03
N ASN A 35 10.66 4.73 -8.18
CA ASN A 35 11.20 5.58 -7.12
C ASN A 35 10.39 5.36 -5.85
N MET A 36 11.07 5.16 -4.73
CA MET A 36 10.38 4.89 -3.45
C MET A 36 9.52 6.06 -2.99
N GLU A 37 9.95 7.30 -3.20
CA GLU A 37 9.16 8.46 -2.81
C GLU A 37 7.83 8.51 -3.56
N ARG A 38 7.88 8.22 -4.86
CA ARG A 38 6.67 8.16 -5.68
C ARG A 38 5.77 7.01 -5.27
N LEU A 39 6.37 5.89 -4.90
CA LEU A 39 5.60 4.76 -4.42
C LEU A 39 4.85 5.12 -3.15
N ILE A 40 5.52 5.78 -2.21
CA ILE A 40 4.89 6.18 -0.96
C ILE A 40 3.73 7.15 -1.21
N GLU A 41 3.93 8.14 -2.09
CA GLU A 41 2.86 9.08 -2.44
C GLU A 41 1.67 8.36 -3.08
N LYS A 42 1.94 7.41 -3.95
CA LYS A 42 0.91 6.62 -4.61
C LYS A 42 0.14 5.78 -3.60
N LEU A 43 0.83 5.18 -2.65
CA LEU A 43 0.21 4.39 -1.60
C LEU A 43 -0.70 5.24 -0.72
N LYS A 44 -0.32 6.47 -0.42
CA LYS A 44 -1.15 7.37 0.38
C LYS A 44 -2.50 7.66 -0.27
N ILE A 45 -2.56 7.57 -1.59
CA ILE A 45 -3.80 7.77 -2.33
C ILE A 45 -4.55 6.45 -2.51
N LEU A 46 -3.84 5.39 -2.90
CA LEU A 46 -4.46 4.11 -3.22
C LEU A 46 -5.02 3.37 -2.02
N ILE A 47 -4.32 3.41 -0.90
CA ILE A 47 -4.76 2.64 0.27
C ILE A 47 -6.13 3.08 0.76
N PRO A 48 -6.38 4.38 0.99
CA PRO A 48 -7.72 4.82 1.38
C PRO A 48 -8.80 4.45 0.35
N GLU A 49 -8.50 4.59 -0.94
CA GLU A 49 -9.46 4.25 -1.99
C GLU A 49 -9.81 2.78 -1.99
N LEU A 50 -8.79 1.91 -1.85
CA LEU A 50 -9.03 0.47 -1.83
C LEU A 50 -9.80 0.04 -0.59
N LEU A 51 -9.50 0.64 0.55
CA LEU A 51 -10.21 0.32 1.78
C LEU A 51 -11.68 0.72 1.67
N GLU A 52 -11.97 1.88 1.12
CA GLU A 52 -13.34 2.32 0.89
C GLU A 52 -14.07 1.40 -0.09
N ALA A 53 -13.39 1.01 -1.17
CA ALA A 53 -13.98 0.13 -2.17
C ALA A 53 -14.31 -1.25 -1.60
N ASN A 54 -13.58 -1.68 -0.59
CA ASN A 54 -13.82 -2.96 0.08
C ASN A 54 -14.71 -2.83 1.31
N GLY A 55 -15.28 -1.66 1.55
CA GLY A 55 -16.18 -1.44 2.67
C GLY A 55 -15.51 -1.37 4.03
N ILE A 56 -14.21 -1.13 4.07
CA ILE A 56 -13.47 -1.03 5.32
C ILE A 56 -13.47 0.45 5.73
N VAL A 57 -14.30 0.78 6.70
CA VAL A 57 -14.49 2.16 7.15
C VAL A 57 -14.08 2.25 8.61
N GLN A 58 -12.78 2.41 8.87
CA GLN A 58 -12.30 2.58 10.22
C GLN A 58 -10.91 3.22 10.19
N GLU A 59 -10.48 3.68 11.36
CA GLU A 59 -9.16 4.26 11.50
C GLU A 59 -8.07 3.21 11.29
N TYR A 60 -6.98 3.62 10.66
CA TYR A 60 -5.88 2.73 10.37
C TYR A 60 -4.57 3.50 10.33
N GLU A 61 -3.48 2.75 10.49
CA GLU A 61 -2.13 3.28 10.35
C GLU A 61 -1.43 2.53 9.21
N ILE A 62 -0.54 3.22 8.51
CA ILE A 62 0.19 2.65 7.40
C ILE A 62 1.68 2.73 7.70
N PRO A 63 2.25 1.71 8.35
CA PRO A 63 3.70 1.66 8.56
C PRO A 63 4.38 1.24 7.26
N ILE A 64 5.13 2.11 6.70
CA ILE A 64 5.87 1.85 5.47
C ILE A 64 7.36 1.91 5.76
#